data_9154210c0bf6db98ed473c51145ad692
#
_entry.id   9154210c0bf6db98ed473c51145ad692
#
_cell.length_a   1.000
_cell.length_b   1.000
_cell.length_c   1.000
_cell.angle_alpha   90.00
_cell.angle_beta   90.00
_cell.angle_gamma   90.00
#
_symmetry.space_group_name_H-M   'P 1'
#
loop_
_entity.id
_entity.type
_entity.pdbx_description
1 polymer ?
#
loop_
_entity_poly.entity_id
_entity_poly.type
_entity_poly.pdbx_seq_one_letter_code
_entity_poly.pdbx_strand_id
1 'polypeptide(L)'
;MNAIIEEFGYTRNILASNLALNKKFHFAVFLPKSETLEYWKSQTDGIEKAALEFSKFGIVLDYFFYDYNLASFKESAQKVLEFDCDGLLFAPIFYEDSVQFLKEYEKKNIPIVMIDSNISEENEHAYVGQDAFQSGYLAGRLISFAVKNERQVLIFKITREIESTSVYQQRIKGFYSYFQDHDELTNFKFSEFTLKDSGIDQLSLEMFSGVNSVFVPNSRAYIVAEFLEKNNIKGVRIIGFDLLKENIEYLNKGVIDFLINQRPEDQGYMGINYLYKKLVLQEETDRTHYIPLEIILKENYFPVRK
;
A
#
# COMPACT_ATOMS: atom_id res chain seq x y z
N MET A 1 9.44 31.74 37.25
CA MET A 1 9.99 31.55 35.89
C MET A 1 8.86 31.36 34.86
N ASN A 2 7.85 30.50 35.08
CA ASN A 2 6.76 30.28 34.12
C ASN A 2 5.88 31.55 33.85
N ALA A 3 5.62 32.40 34.85
CA ALA A 3 4.83 33.62 34.68
C ALA A 3 5.47 34.66 33.73
N ILE A 4 6.80 34.71 33.66
CA ILE A 4 7.54 35.63 32.78
C ILE A 4 7.50 35.09 31.31
N ILE A 5 7.45 33.79 31.12
CA ILE A 5 7.34 33.16 29.79
C ILE A 5 5.97 33.44 29.17
N GLU A 6 4.88 33.40 29.98
CA GLU A 6 3.52 33.75 29.54
C GLU A 6 3.42 35.24 29.19
N GLU A 7 4.03 36.15 29.97
CA GLU A 7 3.96 37.58 29.78
C GLU A 7 4.66 38.06 28.49
N PHE A 8 5.72 37.37 28.06
CA PHE A 8 6.46 37.71 26.82
C PHE A 8 6.04 36.89 25.60
N GLY A 9 5.03 36.04 25.69
CA GLY A 9 4.55 35.23 24.58
C GLY A 9 5.65 34.33 23.95
N TYR A 10 6.66 33.95 24.76
CA TYR A 10 7.77 33.17 24.29
C TYR A 10 7.34 31.70 24.06
N THR A 11 7.08 31.36 22.82
CA THR A 11 6.95 29.94 22.40
C THR A 11 8.33 29.36 22.20
N ARG A 12 8.65 28.32 22.97
CA ARG A 12 9.92 27.59 22.84
C ARG A 12 10.05 27.07 21.42
N ASN A 13 11.03 27.53 20.68
CA ASN A 13 11.34 26.96 19.37
C ASN A 13 11.96 25.58 19.58
N ILE A 14 11.13 24.54 19.44
CA ILE A 14 11.49 23.14 19.68
C ILE A 14 12.63 22.74 18.75
N LEU A 15 12.58 23.16 17.48
CA LEU A 15 13.65 22.85 16.50
C LEU A 15 14.99 23.46 16.91
N ALA A 16 15.00 24.73 17.31
CA ALA A 16 16.23 25.39 17.79
C ALA A 16 16.79 24.69 19.04
N SER A 17 15.92 24.25 19.94
CA SER A 17 16.31 23.52 21.14
C SER A 17 16.91 22.14 20.80
N ASN A 18 16.28 21.39 19.89
CA ASN A 18 16.75 20.06 19.47
C ASN A 18 18.10 20.17 18.74
N LEU A 19 18.27 21.17 17.87
CA LEU A 19 19.53 21.46 17.19
C LEU A 19 20.64 21.83 18.17
N ALA A 20 20.35 22.71 19.14
CA ALA A 20 21.35 23.11 20.15
C ALA A 20 21.80 21.94 21.03
N LEU A 21 20.93 20.98 21.30
CA LEU A 21 21.23 19.76 22.06
C LEU A 21 21.80 18.64 21.20
N ASN A 22 21.92 18.83 19.89
CA ASN A 22 22.34 17.80 18.92
C ASN A 22 21.55 16.49 19.10
N LYS A 23 20.23 16.63 19.40
CA LYS A 23 19.35 15.49 19.67
C LYS A 23 19.14 14.68 18.40
N LYS A 24 19.33 13.36 18.51
CA LYS A 24 19.01 12.42 17.45
C LYS A 24 17.69 11.71 17.76
N PHE A 25 16.96 11.39 16.68
CA PHE A 25 15.71 10.61 16.74
C PHE A 25 15.90 9.40 15.84
N HIS A 26 15.85 8.22 16.42
CA HIS A 26 15.99 6.95 15.73
C HIS A 26 14.62 6.41 15.34
N PHE A 27 14.38 6.26 14.03
CA PHE A 27 13.15 5.67 13.53
C PHE A 27 13.47 4.30 12.95
N ALA A 28 12.90 3.26 13.53
CA ALA A 28 12.94 1.91 12.97
C ALA A 28 12.03 1.83 11.75
N VAL A 29 12.57 1.29 10.64
CA VAL A 29 11.85 1.06 9.39
C VAL A 29 11.76 -0.43 9.15
N PHE A 30 10.56 -1.02 9.35
CA PHE A 30 10.33 -2.46 9.28
C PHE A 30 9.49 -2.82 8.06
N LEU A 31 10.16 -3.25 6.98
CA LEU A 31 9.57 -3.45 5.64
C LEU A 31 10.09 -4.74 4.99
N PRO A 32 9.36 -5.25 3.97
CA PRO A 32 9.93 -6.22 3.05
C PRO A 32 11.11 -5.66 2.28
N LYS A 33 12.03 -6.54 1.87
CA LYS A 33 13.14 -6.18 1.00
C LYS A 33 12.64 -5.70 -0.35
N SER A 34 13.23 -4.63 -0.84
CA SER A 34 12.92 -4.03 -2.16
C SER A 34 13.41 -4.85 -3.36
N GLU A 35 14.41 -5.71 -3.15
CA GLU A 35 15.04 -6.49 -4.23
C GLU A 35 14.10 -7.49 -4.91
N THR A 36 13.05 -7.92 -4.22
CA THR A 36 12.10 -8.93 -4.71
C THR A 36 10.85 -8.34 -5.35
N LEU A 37 10.52 -7.08 -5.07
CA LEU A 37 9.31 -6.41 -5.57
C LEU A 37 9.57 -4.92 -5.78
N GLU A 38 9.42 -4.44 -7.00
CA GLU A 38 9.58 -3.04 -7.40
C GLU A 38 8.67 -2.08 -6.61
N TYR A 39 7.53 -2.57 -6.15
CA TYR A 39 6.61 -1.85 -5.28
C TYR A 39 7.27 -1.38 -3.98
N TRP A 40 8.01 -2.26 -3.29
CA TRP A 40 8.69 -1.92 -2.03
C TRP A 40 9.90 -1.02 -2.25
N LYS A 41 10.50 -1.08 -3.45
CA LYS A 41 11.54 -0.14 -3.83
C LYS A 41 11.00 1.28 -3.85
N SER A 42 9.86 1.52 -4.48
CA SER A 42 9.26 2.86 -4.53
C SER A 42 8.90 3.39 -3.14
N GLN A 43 8.43 2.53 -2.23
CA GLN A 43 8.22 2.96 -0.83
C GLN A 43 9.53 3.33 -0.14
N THR A 44 10.58 2.52 -0.31
CA THR A 44 11.91 2.81 0.24
C THR A 44 12.47 4.11 -0.32
N ASP A 45 12.34 4.35 -1.63
CA ASP A 45 12.78 5.61 -2.27
C ASP A 45 12.09 6.83 -1.62
N GLY A 46 10.79 6.75 -1.30
CA GLY A 46 10.06 7.79 -0.57
C GLY A 46 10.54 8.00 0.86
N ILE A 47 10.84 6.91 1.55
CA ILE A 47 11.41 6.93 2.92
C ILE A 47 12.78 7.61 2.90
N GLU A 48 13.65 7.25 1.96
CA GLU A 48 14.99 7.83 1.83
C GLU A 48 14.94 9.31 1.49
N LYS A 49 14.01 9.72 0.63
CA LYS A 49 13.75 11.13 0.31
C LYS A 49 13.37 11.94 1.55
N ALA A 50 12.47 11.41 2.37
CA ALA A 50 12.10 12.04 3.64
C ALA A 50 13.29 12.07 4.62
N ALA A 51 14.07 10.99 4.71
CA ALA A 51 15.26 10.93 5.55
C ALA A 51 16.28 11.99 5.17
N LEU A 52 16.54 12.16 3.88
CA LEU A 52 17.46 13.19 3.38
C LEU A 52 16.97 14.60 3.74
N GLU A 53 15.68 14.89 3.54
CA GLU A 53 15.11 16.19 3.84
C GLU A 53 15.13 16.51 5.34
N PHE A 54 14.85 15.53 6.19
CA PHE A 54 14.75 15.70 7.63
C PHE A 54 16.05 15.41 8.38
N SER A 55 17.12 14.96 7.71
CA SER A 55 18.43 14.65 8.32
C SER A 55 19.00 15.80 9.16
N LYS A 56 18.83 17.04 8.68
CA LYS A 56 19.24 18.25 9.39
C LYS A 56 18.55 18.47 10.75
N PHE A 57 17.47 17.78 11.00
CA PHE A 57 16.73 17.83 12.27
C PHE A 57 17.08 16.65 13.20
N GLY A 58 18.13 15.91 12.88
CA GLY A 58 18.65 14.83 13.70
C GLY A 58 17.97 13.48 13.52
N ILE A 59 17.19 13.28 12.44
CA ILE A 59 16.55 11.98 12.14
C ILE A 59 17.59 11.00 11.63
N VAL A 60 17.55 9.79 12.18
CA VAL A 60 18.33 8.63 11.78
C VAL A 60 17.37 7.49 11.50
N LEU A 61 17.50 6.83 10.36
CA LEU A 61 16.68 5.66 10.02
C LEU A 61 17.48 4.38 10.23
N ASP A 62 16.88 3.45 10.94
CA ASP A 62 17.43 2.12 11.21
C ASP A 62 16.53 1.08 10.52
N TYR A 63 17.07 0.41 9.48
CA TYR A 63 16.31 -0.47 8.61
C TYR A 63 16.33 -1.92 9.07
N PHE A 64 15.14 -2.52 9.13
CA PHE A 64 14.89 -3.92 9.43
C PHE A 64 14.11 -4.54 8.27
N PHE A 65 14.84 -5.05 7.30
CA PHE A 65 14.24 -5.69 6.14
C PHE A 65 14.03 -7.18 6.35
N TYR A 66 12.95 -7.72 5.79
CA TYR A 66 12.68 -9.16 5.75
C TYR A 66 12.37 -9.65 4.34
N ASP A 67 12.69 -10.90 4.07
CA ASP A 67 12.29 -11.58 2.84
C ASP A 67 10.79 -11.91 2.90
N TYR A 68 10.18 -12.11 1.74
CA TYR A 68 8.73 -12.35 1.62
C TYR A 68 8.34 -13.75 2.13
N ASN A 69 8.77 -14.10 3.33
CA ASN A 69 8.44 -15.34 4.04
C ASN A 69 8.35 -15.10 5.54
N LEU A 70 7.56 -15.95 6.20
CA LEU A 70 7.22 -15.80 7.61
C LEU A 70 8.42 -15.96 8.55
N ALA A 71 9.37 -16.83 8.23
CA ALA A 71 10.56 -17.06 9.08
C ALA A 71 11.43 -15.80 9.13
N SER A 72 11.71 -15.19 7.97
CA SER A 72 12.47 -13.94 7.89
C SER A 72 11.73 -12.77 8.55
N PHE A 73 10.38 -12.71 8.43
CA PHE A 73 9.58 -11.72 9.14
C PHE A 73 9.76 -11.83 10.66
N LYS A 74 9.60 -13.04 11.22
CA LYS A 74 9.72 -13.28 12.67
C LYS A 74 11.12 -12.95 13.20
N GLU A 75 12.16 -13.31 12.44
CA GLU A 75 13.55 -12.97 12.82
C GLU A 75 13.76 -11.46 12.86
N SER A 76 13.28 -10.72 11.83
CA SER A 76 13.40 -9.27 11.79
C SER A 76 12.51 -8.58 12.83
N ALA A 77 11.30 -9.09 13.07
CA ALA A 77 10.41 -8.61 14.12
C ALA A 77 11.07 -8.68 15.51
N GLN A 78 11.77 -9.79 15.81
CA GLN A 78 12.50 -9.93 17.07
C GLN A 78 13.61 -8.87 17.21
N LYS A 79 14.34 -8.57 16.13
CA LYS A 79 15.36 -7.51 16.13
C LYS A 79 14.76 -6.13 16.41
N VAL A 80 13.58 -5.83 15.82
CA VAL A 80 12.85 -4.59 16.07
C VAL A 80 12.37 -4.50 17.52
N LEU A 81 11.89 -5.61 18.09
CA LEU A 81 11.49 -5.67 19.50
C LEU A 81 12.65 -5.39 20.46
N GLU A 82 13.87 -5.78 20.12
CA GLU A 82 15.07 -5.57 20.94
C GLU A 82 15.72 -4.20 20.70
N PHE A 83 15.38 -3.51 19.62
CA PHE A 83 15.98 -2.24 19.26
C PHE A 83 15.34 -1.06 19.99
N ASP A 84 16.18 -0.14 20.49
CA ASP A 84 15.73 1.12 21.07
C ASP A 84 15.61 2.18 19.98
N CYS A 85 14.36 2.66 19.77
CA CYS A 85 14.06 3.74 18.83
C CYS A 85 12.99 4.67 19.39
N ASP A 86 12.84 5.82 18.75
CA ASP A 86 11.84 6.82 19.11
C ASP A 86 10.51 6.63 18.36
N GLY A 87 10.53 5.96 17.21
CA GLY A 87 9.34 5.71 16.38
C GLY A 87 9.51 4.51 15.46
N LEU A 88 8.39 3.91 15.05
CA LEU A 88 8.37 2.75 14.15
C LEU A 88 7.53 3.06 12.91
N LEU A 89 8.13 2.87 11.72
CA LEU A 89 7.41 2.76 10.45
C LEU A 89 7.31 1.27 10.08
N PHE A 90 6.08 0.78 9.88
CA PHE A 90 5.82 -0.64 9.70
C PHE A 90 4.84 -0.94 8.57
N ALA A 91 5.15 -1.95 7.74
CA ALA A 91 4.23 -2.50 6.75
C ALA A 91 3.76 -3.90 7.17
N PRO A 92 2.52 -4.06 7.64
CA PRO A 92 2.00 -5.32 8.19
C PRO A 92 1.48 -6.24 7.07
N ILE A 93 2.37 -7.00 6.42
CA ILE A 93 2.00 -7.90 5.31
C ILE A 93 1.42 -9.22 5.82
N PHE A 94 2.03 -9.82 6.84
CA PHE A 94 1.58 -11.06 7.46
C PHE A 94 0.61 -10.74 8.59
N TYR A 95 -0.69 -10.73 8.31
CA TYR A 95 -1.71 -10.18 9.21
C TYR A 95 -1.63 -10.73 10.64
N GLU A 96 -1.71 -12.06 10.82
CA GLU A 96 -1.73 -12.69 12.15
C GLU A 96 -0.45 -12.42 12.95
N ASP A 97 0.71 -12.59 12.31
CA ASP A 97 2.00 -12.38 12.93
C ASP A 97 2.28 -10.89 13.20
N SER A 98 1.77 -10.01 12.34
CA SER A 98 1.83 -8.58 12.55
C SER A 98 0.98 -8.13 13.74
N VAL A 99 -0.21 -8.71 13.92
CA VAL A 99 -1.04 -8.47 15.13
C VAL A 99 -0.29 -8.90 16.38
N GLN A 100 0.35 -10.07 16.36
CA GLN A 100 1.12 -10.56 17.49
C GLN A 100 2.33 -9.65 17.78
N PHE A 101 3.07 -9.25 16.75
CA PHE A 101 4.18 -8.31 16.86
C PHE A 101 3.74 -6.98 17.49
N LEU A 102 2.64 -6.39 17.02
CA LEU A 102 2.15 -5.11 17.54
C LEU A 102 1.79 -5.20 19.02
N LYS A 103 1.11 -6.27 19.45
CA LYS A 103 0.78 -6.47 20.87
C LYS A 103 2.01 -6.47 21.80
N GLU A 104 3.14 -7.00 21.32
CA GLU A 104 4.39 -6.96 22.08
C GLU A 104 5.05 -5.57 21.98
N TYR A 105 5.04 -4.95 20.80
CA TYR A 105 5.68 -3.65 20.56
C TYR A 105 4.98 -2.49 21.30
N GLU A 106 3.65 -2.55 21.42
CA GLU A 106 2.83 -1.57 22.16
C GLU A 106 3.28 -1.37 23.61
N LYS A 107 3.85 -2.40 24.23
CA LYS A 107 4.40 -2.33 25.60
C LYS A 107 5.54 -1.32 25.73
N LYS A 108 6.18 -0.95 24.63
CA LYS A 108 7.25 0.07 24.60
C LYS A 108 6.71 1.50 24.65
N ASN A 109 5.41 1.73 24.39
CA ASN A 109 4.80 3.05 24.28
C ASN A 109 5.48 3.96 23.24
N ILE A 110 6.02 3.38 22.16
CA ILE A 110 6.66 4.08 21.05
C ILE A 110 5.62 4.28 19.94
N PRO A 111 5.53 5.48 19.35
CA PRO A 111 4.62 5.74 18.23
C PRO A 111 4.88 4.81 17.03
N ILE A 112 3.79 4.27 16.48
CA ILE A 112 3.81 3.39 15.32
C ILE A 112 3.05 4.07 14.19
N VAL A 113 3.63 4.02 12.98
CA VAL A 113 2.96 4.40 11.73
C VAL A 113 2.93 3.18 10.82
N MET A 114 1.74 2.74 10.46
CA MET A 114 1.57 1.70 9.46
C MET A 114 1.46 2.30 8.06
N ILE A 115 2.08 1.64 7.08
CA ILE A 115 1.97 1.98 5.66
C ILE A 115 1.51 0.77 4.86
N ASP A 116 0.95 1.01 3.66
CA ASP A 116 0.39 0.02 2.74
C ASP A 116 -0.85 -0.69 3.28
N SER A 117 -0.74 -1.36 4.39
CA SER A 117 -1.82 -2.12 5.03
C SER A 117 -2.11 -1.59 6.42
N ASN A 118 -3.39 -1.58 6.79
CA ASN A 118 -3.83 -1.32 8.16
C ASN A 118 -4.33 -2.61 8.80
N ILE A 119 -3.94 -2.88 10.04
CA ILE A 119 -4.34 -4.13 10.73
C ILE A 119 -5.71 -4.02 11.35
N SER A 120 -6.10 -2.85 11.87
CA SER A 120 -7.39 -2.65 12.51
C SER A 120 -7.77 -1.17 12.52
N GLU A 121 -9.05 -0.89 12.27
CA GLU A 121 -9.64 0.44 12.49
C GLU A 121 -9.72 0.81 13.99
N GLU A 122 -9.63 -0.18 14.88
CA GLU A 122 -9.69 -0.01 16.33
C GLU A 122 -8.34 0.29 16.97
N ASN A 123 -7.23 0.14 16.21
CA ASN A 123 -5.90 0.40 16.74
C ASN A 123 -5.62 1.91 16.88
N GLU A 124 -4.92 2.27 17.95
CA GLU A 124 -4.49 3.64 18.21
C GLU A 124 -3.31 4.09 17.33
N HIS A 125 -2.83 3.26 16.44
CA HIS A 125 -1.68 3.52 15.57
C HIS A 125 -2.05 4.41 14.39
N ALA A 126 -1.07 5.15 13.91
CA ALA A 126 -1.23 5.93 12.71
C ALA A 126 -1.17 5.04 11.46
N TYR A 127 -1.91 5.44 10.43
CA TYR A 127 -1.90 4.79 9.13
C TYR A 127 -1.73 5.81 8.01
N VAL A 128 -0.82 5.50 7.08
CA VAL A 128 -0.62 6.24 5.83
C VAL A 128 -0.74 5.25 4.67
N GLY A 129 -1.76 5.41 3.85
CA GLY A 129 -2.01 4.49 2.74
C GLY A 129 -3.29 4.81 2.01
N GLN A 130 -3.76 3.87 1.19
CA GLN A 130 -5.05 4.03 0.52
C GLN A 130 -6.20 3.48 1.37
N ASP A 131 -7.39 4.04 1.15
CA ASP A 131 -8.62 3.38 1.54
C ASP A 131 -8.84 2.18 0.62
N ALA A 132 -8.58 0.99 1.15
CA ALA A 132 -8.65 -0.24 0.38
C ALA A 132 -10.08 -0.56 -0.07
N PHE A 133 -11.09 -0.27 0.76
CA PHE A 133 -12.48 -0.45 0.41
C PHE A 133 -12.87 0.48 -0.75
N GLN A 134 -12.55 1.76 -0.63
CA GLN A 134 -12.83 2.75 -1.69
C GLN A 134 -12.09 2.44 -2.98
N SER A 135 -10.88 1.88 -2.92
CA SER A 135 -10.14 1.49 -4.12
C SER A 135 -10.82 0.34 -4.87
N GLY A 136 -11.40 -0.62 -4.14
CA GLY A 136 -12.22 -1.68 -4.71
C GLY A 136 -13.55 -1.16 -5.27
N TYR A 137 -14.21 -0.26 -4.55
CA TYR A 137 -15.45 0.40 -4.99
C TYR A 137 -15.22 1.18 -6.30
N LEU A 138 -14.09 1.89 -6.41
CA LEU A 138 -13.67 2.56 -7.62
C LEU A 138 -13.45 1.57 -8.78
N ALA A 139 -12.82 0.43 -8.53
CA ALA A 139 -12.64 -0.62 -9.55
C ALA A 139 -13.99 -1.13 -10.08
N GLY A 140 -14.99 -1.32 -9.19
CA GLY A 140 -16.36 -1.68 -9.59
C GLY A 140 -16.96 -0.64 -10.53
N ARG A 141 -16.81 0.65 -10.20
CA ARG A 141 -17.27 1.75 -11.07
C ARG A 141 -16.60 1.74 -12.44
N LEU A 142 -15.28 1.56 -12.47
CA LEU A 142 -14.54 1.53 -13.74
C LEU A 142 -14.99 0.35 -14.63
N ILE A 143 -15.22 -0.83 -14.06
CA ILE A 143 -15.78 -1.98 -14.79
C ILE A 143 -17.18 -1.67 -15.30
N SER A 144 -18.04 -1.04 -14.52
CA SER A 144 -19.41 -0.72 -14.93
C SER A 144 -19.46 0.16 -16.18
N PHE A 145 -18.49 1.05 -16.35
CA PHE A 145 -18.37 1.89 -17.55
C PHE A 145 -17.71 1.18 -18.75
N ALA A 146 -16.78 0.27 -18.49
CA ALA A 146 -15.98 -0.36 -19.52
C ALA A 146 -16.74 -1.43 -20.33
N VAL A 147 -17.85 -1.96 -19.80
CA VAL A 147 -18.59 -3.10 -20.39
C VAL A 147 -20.01 -2.72 -20.76
N LYS A 148 -20.36 -2.89 -22.05
CA LYS A 148 -21.68 -2.45 -22.61
C LYS A 148 -22.74 -3.56 -22.67
N ASN A 149 -22.36 -4.82 -22.86
CA ASN A 149 -23.27 -5.95 -23.12
C ASN A 149 -23.23 -6.98 -21.98
N GLU A 150 -23.30 -8.29 -22.29
CA GLU A 150 -23.16 -9.33 -21.28
C GLU A 150 -21.94 -9.09 -20.38
N ARG A 151 -22.15 -9.15 -19.06
CA ARG A 151 -21.23 -8.56 -18.10
C ARG A 151 -20.75 -9.63 -17.16
N GLN A 152 -19.92 -10.54 -17.67
CA GLN A 152 -19.26 -11.56 -16.86
C GLN A 152 -17.92 -11.03 -16.38
N VAL A 153 -17.82 -10.82 -15.07
CA VAL A 153 -16.64 -10.31 -14.39
C VAL A 153 -15.95 -11.44 -13.63
N LEU A 154 -14.68 -11.63 -13.90
CA LEU A 154 -13.83 -12.53 -13.16
C LEU A 154 -13.01 -11.74 -12.13
N ILE A 155 -13.22 -12.01 -10.84
CA ILE A 155 -12.33 -11.55 -9.78
C ILE A 155 -11.16 -12.52 -9.70
N PHE A 156 -10.00 -12.07 -10.16
CA PHE A 156 -8.84 -12.94 -10.28
C PHE A 156 -7.88 -12.70 -9.11
N LYS A 157 -7.95 -13.60 -8.14
CA LYS A 157 -7.17 -13.56 -6.91
C LYS A 157 -5.82 -14.23 -7.13
N ILE A 158 -4.73 -13.48 -7.06
CA ILE A 158 -3.36 -14.02 -7.16
C ILE A 158 -2.73 -13.88 -5.79
N THR A 159 -2.56 -15.00 -5.08
CA THR A 159 -2.03 -15.01 -3.71
C THR A 159 -0.79 -15.88 -3.62
N ARG A 160 0.21 -15.43 -2.87
CA ARG A 160 1.20 -16.35 -2.28
C ARG A 160 0.57 -16.98 -1.05
N GLU A 161 0.99 -18.17 -0.65
CA GLU A 161 0.33 -18.98 0.40
C GLU A 161 0.06 -18.24 1.73
N ILE A 162 0.68 -17.10 1.96
CA ILE A 162 0.71 -16.38 3.24
C ILE A 162 0.08 -14.97 3.12
N GLU A 163 -0.33 -14.53 1.92
CA GLU A 163 -0.91 -13.20 1.70
C GLU A 163 -2.43 -13.19 1.97
N SER A 164 -2.83 -13.21 3.23
CA SER A 164 -4.20 -12.82 3.62
C SER A 164 -4.21 -11.39 4.13
N THR A 165 -3.84 -10.43 3.29
CA THR A 165 -3.86 -9.02 3.73
C THR A 165 -5.30 -8.53 3.86
N SER A 166 -5.58 -7.78 4.92
CA SER A 166 -6.86 -7.09 5.12
C SER A 166 -7.21 -6.19 3.92
N VAL A 167 -6.21 -5.56 3.31
CA VAL A 167 -6.31 -4.74 2.10
C VAL A 167 -6.97 -5.51 0.95
N TYR A 168 -6.54 -6.73 0.72
CA TYR A 168 -7.06 -7.55 -0.36
C TYR A 168 -8.56 -7.86 -0.20
N GLN A 169 -8.95 -8.24 1.01
CA GLN A 169 -10.35 -8.52 1.35
C GLN A 169 -11.20 -7.24 1.29
N GLN A 170 -10.69 -6.12 1.76
CA GLN A 170 -11.39 -4.84 1.70
C GLN A 170 -11.60 -4.36 0.26
N ARG A 171 -10.63 -4.56 -0.63
CA ARG A 171 -10.78 -4.26 -2.07
C ARG A 171 -11.90 -5.09 -2.70
N ILE A 172 -11.93 -6.39 -2.44
CA ILE A 172 -12.98 -7.27 -2.97
C ILE A 172 -14.34 -6.87 -2.40
N LYS A 173 -14.42 -6.58 -1.09
CA LYS A 173 -15.64 -6.11 -0.45
C LYS A 173 -16.13 -4.80 -1.08
N GLY A 174 -15.25 -3.82 -1.24
CA GLY A 174 -15.58 -2.55 -1.89
C GLY A 174 -16.06 -2.74 -3.33
N PHE A 175 -15.42 -3.63 -4.07
CA PHE A 175 -15.81 -3.96 -5.44
C PHE A 175 -17.25 -4.50 -5.51
N TYR A 176 -17.62 -5.47 -4.68
CA TYR A 176 -18.98 -5.99 -4.64
C TYR A 176 -19.98 -4.95 -4.13
N SER A 177 -19.61 -4.16 -3.13
CA SER A 177 -20.49 -3.11 -2.59
C SER A 177 -20.89 -2.09 -3.66
N TYR A 178 -20.00 -1.77 -4.61
CA TYR A 178 -20.36 -0.89 -5.72
C TYR A 178 -21.59 -1.42 -6.49
N PHE A 179 -21.64 -2.70 -6.81
CA PHE A 179 -22.76 -3.29 -7.54
C PHE A 179 -24.00 -3.53 -6.66
N GLN A 180 -23.83 -3.69 -5.36
CA GLN A 180 -24.95 -3.76 -4.42
C GLN A 180 -25.64 -2.42 -4.22
N ASP A 181 -24.88 -1.33 -4.26
CA ASP A 181 -25.40 0.03 -4.10
C ASP A 181 -26.04 0.59 -5.38
N HIS A 182 -25.96 -0.13 -6.51
CA HIS A 182 -26.45 0.28 -7.83
C HIS A 182 -27.39 -0.77 -8.42
N ASP A 183 -28.63 -0.76 -7.95
CA ASP A 183 -29.66 -1.75 -8.32
C ASP A 183 -29.94 -1.81 -9.85
N GLU A 184 -29.63 -0.74 -10.57
CA GLU A 184 -29.74 -0.70 -12.04
C GLU A 184 -28.72 -1.59 -12.76
N LEU A 185 -27.67 -2.03 -12.06
CA LEU A 185 -26.59 -2.87 -12.60
C LEU A 185 -26.86 -4.37 -12.46
N THR A 186 -28.09 -4.80 -12.71
CA THR A 186 -28.54 -6.20 -12.51
C THR A 186 -27.90 -7.23 -13.44
N ASN A 187 -27.28 -6.81 -14.53
CA ASN A 187 -26.77 -7.69 -15.59
C ASN A 187 -25.32 -8.15 -15.39
N PHE A 188 -24.71 -7.85 -14.24
CA PHE A 188 -23.37 -8.31 -13.90
C PHE A 188 -23.43 -9.70 -13.25
N LYS A 189 -22.61 -10.62 -13.78
CA LYS A 189 -22.37 -11.93 -13.19
C LYS A 189 -20.92 -12.00 -12.74
N PHE A 190 -20.69 -12.50 -11.55
CA PHE A 190 -19.37 -12.56 -10.95
C PHE A 190 -18.93 -14.01 -10.79
N SER A 191 -17.67 -14.26 -11.11
CA SER A 191 -16.96 -15.48 -10.77
C SER A 191 -15.65 -15.13 -10.09
N GLU A 192 -15.16 -16.03 -9.26
CA GLU A 192 -13.88 -15.85 -8.56
C GLU A 192 -12.95 -17.00 -8.89
N PHE A 193 -11.70 -16.68 -9.12
CA PHE A 193 -10.63 -17.66 -9.27
C PHE A 193 -9.45 -17.26 -8.40
N THR A 194 -8.85 -18.24 -7.73
CA THR A 194 -7.67 -18.02 -6.91
C THR A 194 -6.49 -18.78 -7.50
N LEU A 195 -5.50 -18.04 -7.99
CA LEU A 195 -4.21 -18.55 -8.39
C LEU A 195 -3.29 -18.57 -7.17
N LYS A 196 -2.89 -19.74 -6.74
CA LYS A 196 -1.88 -19.90 -5.71
C LYS A 196 -0.51 -20.00 -6.38
N ASP A 197 0.38 -19.11 -5.96
CA ASP A 197 1.70 -18.98 -6.51
C ASP A 197 1.75 -18.65 -8.03
N SER A 198 2.80 -18.05 -8.52
CA SER A 198 2.93 -17.36 -9.80
C SER A 198 2.86 -18.24 -11.07
N GLY A 199 2.18 -19.37 -11.02
CA GLY A 199 2.10 -20.31 -12.15
C GLY A 199 1.11 -19.90 -13.22
N ILE A 200 1.55 -19.16 -14.24
CA ILE A 200 0.77 -18.92 -15.46
C ILE A 200 0.26 -20.22 -16.07
N ASP A 201 0.96 -21.33 -15.84
CA ASP A 201 0.61 -22.69 -16.30
C ASP A 201 -0.68 -23.23 -15.69
N GLN A 202 -1.20 -22.64 -14.62
CA GLN A 202 -2.49 -22.98 -14.01
C GLN A 202 -3.67 -22.31 -14.71
N LEU A 203 -3.42 -21.38 -15.63
CA LEU A 203 -4.47 -20.70 -16.38
C LEU A 203 -4.92 -21.54 -17.56
N SER A 204 -6.24 -21.60 -17.78
CA SER A 204 -6.84 -22.28 -18.90
C SER A 204 -7.76 -21.37 -19.70
N LEU A 205 -7.96 -21.68 -20.98
CA LEU A 205 -8.88 -20.94 -21.86
C LEU A 205 -10.31 -20.95 -21.35
N GLU A 206 -10.72 -22.02 -20.70
CA GLU A 206 -12.07 -22.20 -20.16
C GLU A 206 -12.40 -21.15 -19.09
N MET A 207 -11.40 -20.73 -18.29
CA MET A 207 -11.59 -19.71 -17.25
C MET A 207 -12.03 -18.35 -17.81
N PHE A 208 -11.66 -18.07 -19.05
CA PHE A 208 -11.96 -16.81 -19.72
C PHE A 208 -13.13 -16.93 -20.72
N SER A 209 -13.78 -18.11 -20.80
CA SER A 209 -14.92 -18.29 -21.67
C SER A 209 -16.09 -17.43 -21.25
N GLY A 210 -16.51 -16.50 -22.12
CA GLY A 210 -17.60 -15.55 -21.84
C GLY A 210 -17.21 -14.38 -20.89
N VAL A 211 -15.98 -14.35 -20.36
CA VAL A 211 -15.52 -13.27 -19.48
C VAL A 211 -15.30 -12.00 -20.31
N ASN A 212 -15.89 -10.89 -19.85
CA ASN A 212 -15.77 -9.58 -20.49
C ASN A 212 -14.84 -8.63 -19.73
N SER A 213 -14.64 -8.88 -18.44
CA SER A 213 -13.71 -8.11 -17.63
C SER A 213 -13.10 -8.92 -16.50
N VAL A 214 -11.91 -8.51 -16.10
CA VAL A 214 -11.15 -9.11 -15.01
C VAL A 214 -10.75 -8.02 -14.03
N PHE A 215 -11.06 -8.25 -12.76
CA PHE A 215 -10.58 -7.45 -11.65
C PHE A 215 -9.48 -8.20 -10.91
N VAL A 216 -8.28 -7.65 -10.91
CA VAL A 216 -7.13 -8.18 -10.16
C VAL A 216 -6.86 -7.26 -8.98
N PRO A 217 -7.23 -7.64 -7.75
CA PRO A 217 -7.18 -6.75 -6.57
C PRO A 217 -5.78 -6.54 -5.99
N ASN A 218 -4.72 -6.83 -6.74
CA ASN A 218 -3.33 -6.57 -6.38
C ASN A 218 -2.48 -6.15 -7.59
N SER A 219 -1.18 -5.99 -7.38
CA SER A 219 -0.20 -5.51 -8.37
C SER A 219 0.12 -6.49 -9.51
N ARG A 220 -0.53 -7.68 -9.58
CA ARG A 220 -0.14 -8.76 -10.52
C ARG A 220 -1.06 -8.88 -11.73
N ALA A 221 -1.68 -7.80 -12.17
CA ALA A 221 -2.56 -7.79 -13.34
C ALA A 221 -1.85 -8.27 -14.62
N TYR A 222 -0.53 -8.06 -14.71
CA TYR A 222 0.29 -8.50 -15.83
C TYR A 222 0.22 -10.02 -16.08
N ILE A 223 -0.01 -10.86 -15.06
CA ILE A 223 -0.12 -12.31 -15.22
C ILE A 223 -1.34 -12.66 -16.10
N VAL A 224 -2.47 -12.03 -15.84
CA VAL A 224 -3.67 -12.19 -16.64
C VAL A 224 -3.45 -11.61 -18.05
N ALA A 225 -2.86 -10.42 -18.13
CA ALA A 225 -2.59 -9.76 -19.40
C ALA A 225 -1.67 -10.58 -20.31
N GLU A 226 -0.63 -11.18 -19.75
CA GLU A 226 0.29 -12.07 -20.46
C GLU A 226 -0.44 -13.30 -21.03
N PHE A 227 -1.28 -13.93 -20.21
CA PHE A 227 -2.07 -15.08 -20.65
C PHE A 227 -3.03 -14.72 -21.79
N LEU A 228 -3.77 -13.62 -21.67
CA LEU A 228 -4.69 -13.18 -22.72
C LEU A 228 -3.96 -12.82 -24.03
N GLU A 229 -2.81 -12.14 -23.95
CA GLU A 229 -1.99 -11.81 -25.11
C GLU A 229 -1.47 -13.06 -25.80
N LYS A 230 -0.87 -14.01 -25.07
CA LYS A 230 -0.34 -15.27 -25.60
C LYS A 230 -1.40 -16.12 -26.31
N ASN A 231 -2.62 -16.07 -25.84
CA ASN A 231 -3.73 -16.86 -26.39
C ASN A 231 -4.62 -16.08 -27.38
N ASN A 232 -4.23 -14.87 -27.80
CA ASN A 232 -5.02 -14.00 -28.68
C ASN A 232 -6.45 -13.73 -28.19
N ILE A 233 -6.70 -13.75 -26.89
CA ILE A 233 -8.01 -13.42 -26.31
C ILE A 233 -8.15 -11.89 -26.27
N LYS A 234 -9.15 -11.37 -26.99
CA LYS A 234 -9.39 -9.93 -27.12
C LYS A 234 -10.73 -9.54 -26.54
N GLY A 235 -10.89 -8.25 -26.20
CA GLY A 235 -12.15 -7.69 -25.72
C GLY A 235 -12.44 -7.91 -24.24
N VAL A 236 -11.50 -8.49 -23.49
CA VAL A 236 -11.56 -8.59 -22.04
C VAL A 236 -10.93 -7.33 -21.43
N ARG A 237 -11.68 -6.64 -20.56
CA ARG A 237 -11.19 -5.45 -19.85
C ARG A 237 -10.46 -5.86 -18.60
N ILE A 238 -9.26 -5.36 -18.38
CA ILE A 238 -8.47 -5.66 -17.17
C ILE A 238 -8.30 -4.41 -16.32
N ILE A 239 -8.63 -4.56 -15.03
CA ILE A 239 -8.34 -3.57 -13.99
C ILE A 239 -7.45 -4.22 -12.95
N GLY A 240 -6.36 -3.54 -12.63
CA GLY A 240 -5.40 -3.96 -11.60
C GLY A 240 -4.89 -2.79 -10.78
N PHE A 241 -3.82 -3.05 -10.06
CA PHE A 241 -3.17 -2.07 -9.19
C PHE A 241 -1.69 -1.95 -9.55
N ASP A 242 -1.13 -0.81 -9.20
CA ASP A 242 0.29 -0.48 -9.20
C ASP A 242 0.96 -0.39 -10.57
N LEU A 243 1.95 0.50 -10.60
CA LEU A 243 2.71 0.82 -11.81
C LEU A 243 3.98 -0.03 -11.90
N LEU A 244 3.87 -1.35 -11.69
CA LEU A 244 4.96 -2.27 -11.95
C LEU A 244 5.34 -2.21 -13.43
N LYS A 245 6.61 -2.43 -13.75
CA LYS A 245 7.11 -2.40 -15.11
C LYS A 245 6.30 -3.29 -16.06
N GLU A 246 5.97 -4.49 -15.61
CA GLU A 246 5.16 -5.45 -16.35
C GLU A 246 3.73 -4.96 -16.59
N ASN A 247 3.09 -4.36 -15.57
CA ASN A 247 1.77 -3.78 -15.71
C ASN A 247 1.76 -2.62 -16.71
N ILE A 248 2.78 -1.75 -16.64
CA ILE A 248 2.96 -0.61 -17.56
C ILE A 248 3.16 -1.09 -19.00
N GLU A 249 3.90 -2.16 -19.21
CA GLU A 249 4.07 -2.75 -20.55
C GLU A 249 2.73 -3.13 -21.15
N TYR A 250 1.89 -3.86 -20.41
CA TYR A 250 0.57 -4.28 -20.89
C TYR A 250 -0.44 -3.15 -20.95
N LEU A 251 -0.32 -2.12 -20.11
CA LEU A 251 -1.10 -0.89 -20.20
C LEU A 251 -0.79 -0.18 -21.53
N ASN A 252 0.50 -0.02 -21.87
CA ASN A 252 0.93 0.63 -23.11
C ASN A 252 0.53 -0.16 -24.36
N LYS A 253 0.49 -1.49 -24.29
CA LYS A 253 -0.04 -2.36 -25.35
C LYS A 253 -1.58 -2.29 -25.47
N GLY A 254 -2.28 -1.74 -24.46
CA GLY A 254 -3.74 -1.70 -24.41
C GLY A 254 -4.38 -3.04 -24.06
N VAL A 255 -3.64 -3.95 -23.40
CA VAL A 255 -4.16 -5.21 -22.86
C VAL A 255 -4.73 -4.98 -21.45
N ILE A 256 -4.06 -4.17 -20.64
CA ILE A 256 -4.62 -3.64 -19.37
C ILE A 256 -5.28 -2.31 -19.71
N ASP A 257 -6.52 -2.10 -19.22
CA ASP A 257 -7.27 -0.88 -19.45
C ASP A 257 -7.04 0.16 -18.35
N PHE A 258 -7.01 -0.26 -17.08
CA PHE A 258 -6.88 0.63 -15.93
C PHE A 258 -5.94 0.05 -14.89
N LEU A 259 -5.10 0.91 -14.34
CA LEU A 259 -4.35 0.63 -13.11
C LEU A 259 -4.73 1.66 -12.04
N ILE A 260 -4.98 1.19 -10.83
CA ILE A 260 -5.17 2.07 -9.67
C ILE A 260 -3.82 2.18 -8.99
N ASN A 261 -3.22 3.37 -9.07
CA ASN A 261 -1.91 3.64 -8.48
C ASN A 261 -2.06 3.99 -7.00
N GLN A 262 -1.31 3.30 -6.16
CA GLN A 262 -1.29 3.48 -4.71
C GLN A 262 -0.30 4.55 -4.26
N ARG A 263 0.51 5.12 -5.15
CA ARG A 263 1.55 6.11 -4.85
C ARG A 263 2.49 5.65 -3.72
N PRO A 264 3.17 4.51 -3.88
CA PRO A 264 3.98 3.92 -2.81
C PRO A 264 5.13 4.84 -2.33
N GLU A 265 5.71 5.66 -3.21
CA GLU A 265 6.72 6.67 -2.82
C GLU A 265 6.15 7.66 -1.81
N ASP A 266 4.92 8.16 -2.06
CA ASP A 266 4.28 9.10 -1.13
C ASP A 266 3.94 8.46 0.20
N GLN A 267 3.54 7.18 0.20
CA GLN A 267 3.29 6.46 1.45
C GLN A 267 4.55 6.39 2.32
N GLY A 268 5.68 6.01 1.72
CA GLY A 268 6.96 5.98 2.42
C GLY A 268 7.38 7.35 2.97
N TYR A 269 7.32 8.38 2.10
CA TYR A 269 7.64 9.74 2.50
C TYR A 269 6.75 10.25 3.63
N MET A 270 5.43 10.12 3.48
CA MET A 270 4.45 10.61 4.45
C MET A 270 4.51 9.85 5.78
N GLY A 271 4.87 8.56 5.75
CA GLY A 271 5.08 7.77 6.97
C GLY A 271 6.20 8.34 7.84
N ILE A 272 7.35 8.67 7.25
CA ILE A 272 8.47 9.33 7.96
C ILE A 272 8.10 10.76 8.35
N ASN A 273 7.41 11.51 7.48
CA ASN A 273 6.95 12.86 7.79
C ASN A 273 5.98 12.88 8.98
N TYR A 274 5.13 11.86 9.13
CA TYR A 274 4.27 11.71 10.30
C TYR A 274 5.07 11.59 11.60
N LEU A 275 6.06 10.68 11.63
CA LEU A 275 6.93 10.51 12.79
C LEU A 275 7.72 11.80 13.10
N TYR A 276 8.21 12.48 12.07
CA TYR A 276 8.89 13.76 12.19
C TYR A 276 7.98 14.80 12.85
N LYS A 277 6.76 15.01 12.35
CA LYS A 277 5.81 15.95 12.93
C LYS A 277 5.50 15.63 14.39
N LYS A 278 5.19 14.36 14.67
CA LYS A 278 4.79 13.93 16.00
C LYS A 278 5.92 14.01 17.03
N LEU A 279 7.13 13.56 16.67
CA LEU A 279 8.23 13.38 17.63
C LEU A 279 9.19 14.57 17.67
N VAL A 280 9.45 15.19 16.52
CA VAL A 280 10.43 16.29 16.43
C VAL A 280 9.76 17.64 16.57
N LEU A 281 8.64 17.87 15.87
CA LEU A 281 7.87 19.11 15.95
C LEU A 281 6.88 19.14 17.11
N GLN A 282 6.51 17.98 17.65
CA GLN A 282 5.48 17.80 18.69
C GLN A 282 4.12 18.33 18.26
N GLU A 283 3.80 18.17 16.97
CA GLU A 283 2.52 18.55 16.39
C GLU A 283 1.46 17.46 16.62
N GLU A 284 0.21 17.87 16.80
CA GLU A 284 -0.92 16.95 16.68
C GLU A 284 -1.09 16.53 15.21
N THR A 285 -1.27 15.24 14.98
CA THR A 285 -1.40 14.67 13.65
C THR A 285 -2.61 13.75 13.60
N ASP A 286 -3.35 13.81 12.49
CA ASP A 286 -4.47 12.90 12.27
C ASP A 286 -3.94 11.44 12.21
N ARG A 287 -4.68 10.53 12.85
CA ARG A 287 -4.26 9.12 12.91
C ARG A 287 -4.27 8.43 11.55
N THR A 288 -5.17 8.84 10.67
CA THR A 288 -5.30 8.24 9.34
C THR A 288 -5.06 9.28 8.27
N HIS A 289 -4.10 9.00 7.40
CA HIS A 289 -3.79 9.82 6.23
C HIS A 289 -4.00 9.00 4.96
N TYR A 290 -5.15 9.19 4.32
CA TYR A 290 -5.43 8.52 3.06
C TYR A 290 -4.72 9.20 1.89
N ILE A 291 -3.92 8.41 1.17
CA ILE A 291 -3.32 8.81 -0.11
C ILE A 291 -4.42 8.77 -1.19
N PRO A 292 -4.56 9.82 -2.00
CA PRO A 292 -5.56 9.86 -3.07
C PRO A 292 -5.41 8.68 -4.05
N LEU A 293 -6.54 8.14 -4.49
CA LEU A 293 -6.60 7.13 -5.54
C LEU A 293 -6.34 7.77 -6.90
N GLU A 294 -5.41 7.23 -7.66
CA GLU A 294 -5.13 7.65 -9.04
C GLU A 294 -5.55 6.57 -10.02
N ILE A 295 -6.32 6.95 -11.05
CA ILE A 295 -6.67 6.08 -12.17
C ILE A 295 -5.66 6.35 -13.28
N ILE A 296 -4.92 5.31 -13.66
CA ILE A 296 -3.93 5.37 -14.72
C ILE A 296 -4.44 4.59 -15.93
N LEU A 297 -4.46 5.30 -17.06
CA LEU A 297 -4.74 4.78 -18.39
C LEU A 297 -3.49 4.98 -19.26
N LYS A 298 -3.46 4.32 -20.40
CA LYS A 298 -2.40 4.51 -21.39
C LYS A 298 -2.24 5.99 -21.77
N GLU A 299 -3.34 6.74 -21.86
CA GLU A 299 -3.38 8.13 -22.32
C GLU A 299 -2.85 9.14 -21.28
N ASN A 300 -2.87 8.80 -19.98
CA ASN A 300 -2.38 9.68 -18.92
C ASN A 300 -1.11 9.18 -18.25
N TYR A 301 -0.59 8.01 -18.65
CA TYR A 301 0.70 7.53 -18.18
C TYR A 301 1.83 8.16 -19.00
N PHE A 302 2.56 9.08 -18.38
CA PHE A 302 3.76 9.70 -18.96
C PHE A 302 4.98 9.23 -18.18
N PRO A 303 5.83 8.35 -18.76
CA PRO A 303 7.09 8.01 -18.12
C PRO A 303 7.91 9.28 -17.94
N VAL A 304 8.44 9.47 -16.73
CA VAL A 304 9.34 10.58 -16.45
C VAL A 304 10.46 10.54 -17.50
N ARG A 305 10.49 11.52 -18.38
CA ARG A 305 11.59 11.66 -19.34
C ARG A 305 12.86 11.93 -18.52
N LYS A 306 13.75 10.95 -18.50
CA LYS A 306 15.08 11.09 -17.87
C LYS A 306 15.94 12.05 -18.66
#